data_81063325e914d6c3bf06363ba3196bcc
#
_entry.id   81063325e914d6c3bf06363ba3196bcc
#
_cell.length_a   1.000
_cell.length_b   1.000
_cell.length_c   1.000
_cell.angle_alpha   90.00
_cell.angle_beta   90.00
_cell.angle_gamma   90.00
#
_symmetry.space_group_name_H-M   'P 1'
#
loop_
_entity.id
_entity.type
_entity.pdbx_description
1 polymer ?
#
loop_
_entity_poly.entity_id
_entity_poly.type
_entity_poly.pdbx_seq_one_letter_code
_entity_poly.pdbx_strand_id
1 'polypeptide(L)'
;MLNLAPPVPVAPSALATCDPLVVNEHEARAVGIGTDAAGTSLDAWRDLGASAVGRIARSVVVTLGSAGAVAASAEGSWTAPAPRADTVDTTGAGDGFTGALAAFLAEGRSLEDALRFAVAAGALAVQSRGTVDSYAPRDAVLRSAGLEDGPETA
;
A
#
# COMPACT_ATOMS: atom_id res chain seq x y z
N MET A 1 -4.07 1.78 -11.65
CA MET A 1 -3.12 1.36 -10.62
C MET A 1 -2.01 0.51 -11.23
N LEU A 2 -0.79 0.62 -10.74
CA LEU A 2 0.36 -0.22 -11.13
C LEU A 2 1.11 -0.63 -9.86
N ASN A 3 1.31 -1.94 -9.64
CA ASN A 3 2.28 -2.46 -8.67
C ASN A 3 3.60 -2.73 -9.43
N LEU A 4 4.68 -2.04 -9.06
CA LEU A 4 5.99 -2.12 -9.74
C LEU A 4 6.89 -3.17 -9.06
N ALA A 5 6.42 -4.39 -8.97
CA ALA A 5 7.12 -5.51 -8.35
C ALA A 5 7.26 -6.69 -9.35
N PRO A 6 8.48 -7.12 -9.71
CA PRO A 6 9.78 -6.51 -9.40
C PRO A 6 10.02 -5.20 -10.17
N PRO A 7 11.00 -4.38 -9.73
CA PRO A 7 11.29 -3.13 -10.42
C PRO A 7 11.86 -3.42 -11.81
N VAL A 8 11.13 -2.95 -12.83
CA VAL A 8 11.54 -3.00 -14.22
C VAL A 8 11.54 -1.57 -14.80
N PRO A 9 12.34 -1.28 -15.81
CA PRO A 9 12.27 0.02 -16.47
C PRO A 9 10.88 0.28 -17.04
N VAL A 10 10.23 1.35 -16.58
CA VAL A 10 8.93 1.82 -17.07
C VAL A 10 9.08 3.22 -17.61
N ALA A 11 8.46 3.49 -18.75
CA ALA A 11 8.51 4.81 -19.35
C ALA A 11 7.92 5.87 -18.38
N PRO A 12 8.56 7.03 -18.21
CA PRO A 12 8.04 8.08 -17.31
C PRO A 12 6.60 8.51 -17.66
N SER A 13 6.24 8.51 -18.93
CA SER A 13 4.87 8.80 -19.38
C SER A 13 3.85 7.76 -18.89
N ALA A 14 4.23 6.50 -18.74
CA ALA A 14 3.36 5.47 -18.19
C ALA A 14 3.23 5.61 -16.67
N LEU A 15 4.33 5.88 -15.96
CA LEU A 15 4.28 6.17 -14.53
C LEU A 15 3.38 7.36 -14.22
N ALA A 16 3.47 8.43 -15.03
CA ALA A 16 2.65 9.65 -14.84
C ALA A 16 1.13 9.40 -14.94
N THR A 17 0.69 8.28 -15.50
CA THR A 17 -0.73 7.91 -15.56
C THR A 17 -1.18 7.04 -14.41
N CYS A 18 -0.25 6.55 -13.57
CA CYS A 18 -0.57 5.66 -12.46
C CYS A 18 -1.38 6.36 -11.37
N ASP A 19 -2.43 5.67 -10.92
CA ASP A 19 -3.33 6.14 -9.87
C ASP A 19 -3.91 4.93 -9.12
N PRO A 20 -3.26 4.47 -8.01
CA PRO A 20 -1.91 4.80 -7.59
C PRO A 20 -0.78 4.00 -8.29
N LEU A 21 0.47 4.51 -8.15
CA LEU A 21 1.69 3.73 -8.27
C LEU A 21 1.98 3.09 -6.92
N VAL A 22 2.06 1.77 -6.85
CA VAL A 22 2.38 1.00 -5.64
C VAL A 22 3.80 0.48 -5.74
N VAL A 23 4.61 0.76 -4.74
CA VAL A 23 6.03 0.40 -4.66
C VAL A 23 6.41 0.06 -3.23
N ASN A 24 7.45 -0.77 -3.05
CA ASN A 24 8.15 -0.87 -1.77
C ASN A 24 9.30 0.16 -1.71
N GLU A 25 10.03 0.21 -0.60
CA GLU A 25 11.15 1.15 -0.41
C GLU A 25 12.23 1.05 -1.48
N HIS A 26 12.56 -0.17 -1.92
CA HIS A 26 13.57 -0.41 -2.93
C HIS A 26 13.09 0.07 -4.33
N GLU A 27 11.88 -0.28 -4.67
CA GLU A 27 11.22 0.10 -5.92
C GLU A 27 10.98 1.62 -5.99
N ALA A 28 10.59 2.23 -4.85
CA ALA A 28 10.43 3.68 -4.72
C ALA A 28 11.71 4.42 -5.09
N ARG A 29 12.86 3.97 -4.53
CA ARG A 29 14.17 4.55 -4.88
C ARG A 29 14.50 4.38 -6.36
N ALA A 30 14.19 3.22 -6.94
CA ALA A 30 14.45 2.95 -8.35
C ALA A 30 13.69 3.90 -9.30
N VAL A 31 12.53 4.41 -8.89
CA VAL A 31 11.76 5.41 -9.66
C VAL A 31 11.98 6.86 -9.20
N GLY A 32 12.96 7.10 -8.32
CA GLY A 32 13.32 8.44 -7.86
C GLY A 32 12.44 8.99 -6.73
N ILE A 33 11.80 8.12 -5.97
CA ILE A 33 11.10 8.44 -4.71
C ILE A 33 12.03 8.07 -3.55
N GLY A 34 12.59 9.07 -2.89
CA GLY A 34 13.51 8.88 -1.78
C GLY A 34 14.95 8.57 -2.19
N THR A 35 15.80 8.45 -1.18
CA THR A 35 17.22 8.10 -1.27
C THR A 35 17.56 7.05 -0.22
N ASP A 36 18.78 6.52 -0.24
CA ASP A 36 19.24 5.56 0.77
C ASP A 36 19.25 6.15 2.21
N ALA A 37 19.27 7.48 2.32
CA ALA A 37 19.20 8.19 3.59
C ALA A 37 17.77 8.40 4.13
N ALA A 38 16.73 7.96 3.41
CA ALA A 38 15.32 8.22 3.80
C ALA A 38 14.91 7.55 5.12
N GLY A 39 15.70 6.59 5.63
CA GLY A 39 15.37 5.85 6.85
C GLY A 39 14.09 5.01 6.71
N THR A 40 13.48 4.62 7.83
CA THR A 40 12.27 3.77 7.89
C THR A 40 11.08 4.50 8.51
N SER A 41 11.15 5.81 8.73
CA SER A 41 10.07 6.61 9.34
C SER A 41 8.90 6.74 8.38
N LEU A 42 7.69 6.42 8.85
CA LEU A 42 6.46 6.64 8.09
C LEU A 42 6.31 8.10 7.67
N ASP A 43 6.60 9.06 8.55
CA ASP A 43 6.47 10.49 8.22
C ASP A 43 7.43 10.91 7.11
N ALA A 44 8.70 10.45 7.16
CA ALA A 44 9.67 10.75 6.10
C ALA A 44 9.20 10.18 4.75
N TRP A 45 8.70 8.95 4.72
CA TRP A 45 8.20 8.33 3.50
C TRP A 45 6.89 8.96 3.01
N ARG A 46 6.01 9.40 3.92
CA ARG A 46 4.82 10.18 3.56
C ARG A 46 5.20 11.46 2.81
N ASP A 47 6.18 12.21 3.33
CA ASP A 47 6.61 13.46 2.73
C ASP A 47 7.31 13.23 1.37
N LEU A 48 8.09 12.16 1.24
CA LEU A 48 8.67 11.72 -0.02
C LEU A 48 7.60 11.31 -1.05
N GLY A 49 6.59 10.54 -0.61
CA GLY A 49 5.45 10.18 -1.45
C GLY A 49 4.69 11.43 -1.93
N ALA A 50 4.42 12.37 -1.04
CA ALA A 50 3.76 13.63 -1.39
C ALA A 50 4.56 14.42 -2.45
N SER A 51 5.89 14.45 -2.34
CA SER A 51 6.76 15.12 -3.33
C SER A 51 6.75 14.44 -4.71
N ALA A 52 6.32 13.21 -4.80
CA ALA A 52 6.26 12.43 -6.05
C ALA A 52 4.94 12.62 -6.81
N VAL A 53 3.88 13.07 -6.11
CA VAL A 53 2.56 13.35 -6.71
C VAL A 53 2.68 14.44 -7.76
N GLY A 54 2.13 14.19 -8.95
CA GLY A 54 2.20 15.08 -10.11
C GLY A 54 3.58 15.13 -10.81
N ARG A 55 4.64 14.67 -10.15
CA ARG A 55 5.99 14.57 -10.72
C ARG A 55 6.28 13.19 -11.31
N ILE A 56 5.86 12.12 -10.62
CA ILE A 56 6.11 10.73 -11.00
C ILE A 56 4.80 10.02 -11.34
N ALA A 57 3.78 10.15 -10.49
CA ALA A 57 2.48 9.52 -10.64
C ALA A 57 1.37 10.45 -10.15
N ARG A 58 0.11 10.12 -10.44
CA ARG A 58 -1.06 10.87 -9.94
C ARG A 58 -1.25 10.67 -8.44
N SER A 59 -1.07 9.46 -7.98
CA SER A 59 -1.00 9.10 -6.58
C SER A 59 0.04 7.99 -6.36
N VAL A 60 0.56 7.90 -5.15
CA VAL A 60 1.65 6.97 -4.80
C VAL A 60 1.30 6.26 -3.50
N VAL A 61 1.60 4.98 -3.44
CA VAL A 61 1.56 4.18 -2.22
C VAL A 61 2.93 3.52 -2.04
N VAL A 62 3.55 3.69 -0.86
CA VAL A 62 4.83 3.06 -0.52
C VAL A 62 4.64 2.11 0.65
N THR A 63 4.94 0.83 0.45
CA THR A 63 4.92 -0.17 1.51
C THR A 63 6.27 -0.21 2.24
N LEU A 64 6.24 -0.31 3.58
CA LEU A 64 7.38 -0.22 4.49
C LEU A 64 7.47 -1.45 5.39
N GLY A 65 7.05 -2.60 4.88
CA GLY A 65 7.06 -3.88 5.61
C GLY A 65 6.32 -3.80 6.95
N SER A 66 6.98 -4.18 8.03
CA SER A 66 6.38 -4.18 9.38
C SER A 66 6.10 -2.77 9.94
N ALA A 67 6.62 -1.71 9.32
CA ALA A 67 6.26 -0.35 9.70
C ALA A 67 4.87 0.06 9.18
N GLY A 68 4.38 -0.58 8.13
CA GLY A 68 3.10 -0.27 7.51
C GLY A 68 3.24 0.29 6.10
N ALA A 69 2.48 1.31 5.76
CA ALA A 69 2.53 1.94 4.44
C ALA A 69 2.15 3.43 4.52
N VAL A 70 2.49 4.15 3.46
CA VAL A 70 2.09 5.56 3.27
C VAL A 70 1.42 5.71 1.91
N ALA A 71 0.53 6.68 1.80
CA ALA A 71 -0.09 7.06 0.54
C ALA A 71 -0.08 8.58 0.37
N ALA A 72 -0.04 9.03 -0.87
CA ALA A 72 -0.17 10.44 -1.23
C ALA A 72 -0.90 10.63 -2.56
N SER A 73 -1.73 11.64 -2.64
CA SER A 73 -2.44 12.10 -3.83
C SER A 73 -2.57 13.62 -3.83
N ALA A 74 -3.26 14.18 -4.81
CA ALA A 74 -3.61 15.61 -4.81
C ALA A 74 -4.53 16.01 -3.64
N GLU A 75 -5.23 15.05 -3.03
CA GLU A 75 -6.17 15.28 -1.92
C GLU A 75 -5.47 15.31 -0.56
N GLY A 76 -4.28 14.72 -0.44
CA GLY A 76 -3.53 14.67 0.81
C GLY A 76 -2.48 13.57 0.85
N SER A 77 -1.93 13.38 2.05
CA SER A 77 -0.98 12.30 2.32
C SER A 77 -1.26 11.66 3.68
N TRP A 78 -1.15 10.35 3.74
CA TRP A 78 -1.59 9.53 4.87
C TRP A 78 -0.53 8.49 5.24
N THR A 79 -0.57 8.08 6.50
CA THR A 79 0.22 6.98 7.04
C THR A 79 -0.72 5.93 7.61
N ALA A 80 -0.42 4.65 7.39
CA ALA A 80 -1.10 3.54 8.02
C ALA A 80 -0.04 2.62 8.66
N PRO A 81 0.15 2.69 9.99
CA PRO A 81 1.06 1.79 10.67
C PRO A 81 0.52 0.36 10.63
N ALA A 82 1.42 -0.62 10.46
CA ALA A 82 1.03 -2.02 10.47
C ALA A 82 0.56 -2.44 11.88
N PRO A 83 -0.56 -3.18 12.00
CA PRO A 83 -0.91 -3.80 13.25
C PRO A 83 0.15 -4.84 13.63
N ARG A 84 0.30 -5.10 14.93
CA ARG A 84 1.21 -6.15 15.41
C ARG A 84 0.73 -7.51 14.90
N ALA A 85 1.63 -8.27 14.32
CA ALA A 85 1.35 -9.60 13.79
C ALA A 85 2.49 -10.56 14.13
N ASP A 86 2.15 -11.79 14.48
CA ASP A 86 3.10 -12.87 14.65
C ASP A 86 3.48 -13.39 13.25
N THR A 87 4.64 -12.95 12.77
CA THR A 87 5.08 -13.25 11.41
C THR A 87 5.53 -14.71 11.30
N VAL A 88 4.84 -15.48 10.47
CA VAL A 88 5.15 -16.87 10.13
C VAL A 88 5.82 -16.95 8.74
N ASP A 89 5.26 -16.24 7.74
CA ASP A 89 5.76 -16.23 6.37
C ASP A 89 5.40 -14.89 5.72
N THR A 90 6.37 -14.23 5.09
CA THR A 90 6.13 -12.94 4.41
C THR A 90 5.80 -13.09 2.92
N THR A 91 5.80 -14.34 2.42
CA THR A 91 5.52 -14.62 1.01
C THR A 91 4.09 -14.21 0.65
N GLY A 92 3.93 -13.41 -0.40
CA GLY A 92 2.61 -12.97 -0.88
C GLY A 92 1.98 -11.81 -0.09
N ALA A 93 2.60 -11.34 1.01
CA ALA A 93 2.03 -10.22 1.79
C ALA A 93 1.88 -8.94 0.96
N GLY A 94 2.83 -8.65 0.08
CA GLY A 94 2.76 -7.52 -0.85
C GLY A 94 1.63 -7.67 -1.88
N ASP A 95 1.38 -8.90 -2.34
CA ASP A 95 0.29 -9.19 -3.28
C ASP A 95 -1.06 -9.09 -2.57
N GLY A 96 -1.17 -9.61 -1.33
CA GLY A 96 -2.34 -9.45 -0.48
C GLY A 96 -2.68 -7.99 -0.20
N PHE A 97 -1.66 -7.19 0.13
CA PHE A 97 -1.77 -5.74 0.28
C PHE A 97 -2.30 -5.09 -1.00
N THR A 98 -1.65 -5.37 -2.14
CA THR A 98 -1.98 -4.75 -3.44
C THR A 98 -3.37 -5.15 -3.91
N GLY A 99 -3.75 -6.42 -3.74
CA GLY A 99 -5.07 -6.93 -4.06
C GLY A 99 -6.18 -6.26 -3.23
N ALA A 100 -5.97 -6.14 -1.91
CA ALA A 100 -6.91 -5.44 -1.04
C ALA A 100 -7.03 -3.96 -1.40
N LEU A 101 -5.90 -3.26 -1.62
CA LEU A 101 -5.91 -1.87 -2.06
C LEU A 101 -6.75 -1.68 -3.32
N ALA A 102 -6.52 -2.53 -4.33
CA ALA A 102 -7.25 -2.48 -5.59
C ALA A 102 -8.76 -2.72 -5.41
N ALA A 103 -9.13 -3.70 -4.59
CA ALA A 103 -10.52 -4.04 -4.34
C ALA A 103 -11.27 -2.88 -3.67
N PHE A 104 -10.71 -2.31 -2.60
CA PHE A 104 -11.37 -1.21 -1.89
C PHE A 104 -11.42 0.09 -2.70
N LEU A 105 -10.40 0.39 -3.52
CA LEU A 105 -10.46 1.50 -4.47
C LEU A 105 -11.54 1.28 -5.54
N ALA A 106 -11.69 0.06 -6.04
CA ALA A 106 -12.74 -0.29 -7.03
C ALA A 106 -14.16 -0.18 -6.44
N GLU A 107 -14.31 -0.33 -5.12
CA GLU A 107 -15.55 -0.09 -4.37
C GLU A 107 -15.82 1.41 -4.12
N GLY A 108 -14.94 2.30 -4.57
CA GLY A 108 -15.09 3.74 -4.39
C GLY A 108 -14.65 4.27 -3.03
N ARG A 109 -13.91 3.47 -2.24
CA ARG A 109 -13.32 3.95 -0.98
C ARG A 109 -12.23 4.99 -1.26
N SER A 110 -12.02 5.91 -0.32
CA SER A 110 -10.92 6.86 -0.37
C SER A 110 -9.56 6.15 -0.38
N LEU A 111 -8.52 6.82 -0.89
CA LEU A 111 -7.16 6.27 -0.85
C LEU A 111 -6.69 6.05 0.59
N GLU A 112 -7.12 6.92 1.54
CA GLU A 112 -6.84 6.77 2.96
C GLU A 112 -7.43 5.48 3.53
N ASP A 113 -8.73 5.23 3.31
CA ASP A 113 -9.39 4.02 3.82
C ASP A 113 -8.85 2.76 3.16
N ALA A 114 -8.69 2.78 1.83
CA ALA A 114 -8.11 1.67 1.08
C ALA A 114 -6.69 1.33 1.56
N LEU A 115 -5.87 2.33 1.94
CA LEU A 115 -4.55 2.12 2.53
C LEU A 115 -4.63 1.36 3.85
N ARG A 116 -5.56 1.74 4.76
CA ARG A 116 -5.75 1.07 6.06
C ARG A 116 -6.15 -0.39 5.89
N PHE A 117 -7.09 -0.67 4.98
CA PHE A 117 -7.51 -2.04 4.67
C PHE A 117 -6.37 -2.86 4.06
N ALA A 118 -5.61 -2.28 3.14
CA ALA A 118 -4.49 -2.94 2.51
C ALA A 118 -3.39 -3.32 3.51
N VAL A 119 -3.06 -2.42 4.44
CA VAL A 119 -2.10 -2.69 5.53
C VAL A 119 -2.60 -3.82 6.43
N ALA A 120 -3.89 -3.82 6.78
CA ALA A 120 -4.48 -4.90 7.57
C ALA A 120 -4.44 -6.25 6.84
N ALA A 121 -4.74 -6.27 5.53
CA ALA A 121 -4.67 -7.47 4.71
C ALA A 121 -3.24 -8.04 4.63
N GLY A 122 -2.24 -7.20 4.41
CA GLY A 122 -0.84 -7.60 4.43
C GLY A 122 -0.39 -8.14 5.79
N ALA A 123 -0.81 -7.51 6.89
CA ALA A 123 -0.50 -7.96 8.24
C ALA A 123 -1.18 -9.29 8.62
N LEU A 124 -2.36 -9.57 8.09
CA LEU A 124 -3.01 -10.87 8.25
C LEU A 124 -2.31 -11.96 7.42
N ALA A 125 -1.91 -11.64 6.19
CA ALA A 125 -1.25 -12.60 5.31
C ALA A 125 0.06 -13.15 5.89
N VAL A 126 0.85 -12.35 6.60
CA VAL A 126 2.12 -12.81 7.21
C VAL A 126 1.94 -13.81 8.35
N GLN A 127 0.73 -14.00 8.89
CA GLN A 127 0.45 -14.89 10.02
C GLN A 127 0.23 -16.34 9.62
N SER A 128 0.17 -16.63 8.32
CA SER A 128 -0.03 -17.97 7.78
C SER A 128 1.02 -18.30 6.73
N ARG A 129 1.28 -19.60 6.50
CA ARG A 129 2.18 -20.04 5.45
C ARG A 129 1.48 -20.04 4.11
N GLY A 130 2.23 -19.73 3.06
CA GLY A 130 1.78 -19.77 1.67
C GLY A 130 1.38 -18.39 1.15
N THR A 131 0.90 -18.35 -0.09
CA THR A 131 0.48 -17.14 -0.78
C THR A 131 -1.04 -17.00 -0.72
N VAL A 132 -1.76 -17.59 -1.68
CA VAL A 132 -3.23 -17.46 -1.79
C VAL A 132 -3.97 -17.96 -0.55
N ASP A 133 -3.51 -19.06 0.05
CA ASP A 133 -4.13 -19.63 1.25
C ASP A 133 -3.94 -18.78 2.51
N SER A 134 -3.00 -17.83 2.50
CA SER A 134 -2.76 -16.90 3.62
C SER A 134 -3.65 -15.66 3.56
N TYR A 135 -4.35 -15.41 2.45
CA TYR A 135 -5.17 -14.21 2.31
C TYR A 135 -6.42 -14.31 3.16
N ALA A 136 -6.57 -13.33 4.05
CA ALA A 136 -7.71 -13.27 4.94
C ALA A 136 -8.99 -12.88 4.19
N PRO A 137 -10.15 -13.40 4.61
CA PRO A 137 -11.43 -12.96 4.06
C PRO A 137 -11.71 -11.51 4.42
N ARG A 138 -12.54 -10.85 3.61
CA ARG A 138 -12.85 -9.42 3.69
C ARG A 138 -13.24 -8.97 5.10
N ASP A 139 -14.13 -9.69 5.76
CA ASP A 139 -14.61 -9.36 7.10
C ASP A 139 -13.50 -9.38 8.18
N ALA A 140 -12.51 -10.26 8.03
CA ALA A 140 -11.33 -10.28 8.90
C ALA A 140 -10.44 -9.05 8.65
N VAL A 141 -10.30 -8.62 7.39
CA VAL A 141 -9.55 -7.40 7.04
C VAL A 141 -10.23 -6.17 7.64
N LEU A 142 -11.56 -6.03 7.51
CA LEU A 142 -12.32 -4.91 8.06
C LEU A 142 -12.18 -4.84 9.59
N ARG A 143 -12.36 -5.95 10.29
CA ARG A 143 -12.16 -6.01 11.74
C ARG A 143 -10.73 -5.62 12.16
N SER A 144 -9.73 -6.12 11.44
CA SER A 144 -8.32 -5.82 11.72
C SER A 144 -7.98 -4.35 11.49
N ALA A 145 -8.62 -3.70 10.52
CA ALA A 145 -8.46 -2.27 10.25
C ALA A 145 -9.20 -1.37 11.26
N GLY A 146 -10.00 -1.94 12.17
CA GLY A 146 -10.81 -1.18 13.13
C GLY A 146 -11.94 -0.37 12.47
N LEU A 147 -12.36 -0.78 11.27
CA LEU A 147 -13.42 -0.14 10.49
C LEU A 147 -14.52 -1.19 10.30
N GLU A 148 -15.71 -0.91 10.81
CA GLU A 148 -16.90 -1.72 10.51
C GLU A 148 -17.43 -1.34 9.12
N ASP A 149 -17.98 -2.32 8.40
CA ASP A 149 -18.76 -2.02 7.19
C ASP A 149 -19.91 -1.10 7.61
N GLY A 150 -19.91 0.12 7.10
CA GLY A 150 -21.12 0.93 7.15
C GLY A 150 -22.24 0.18 6.41
N PRO A 151 -23.52 0.42 6.73
CA PRO A 151 -24.63 -0.28 6.10
C PRO A 151 -24.49 -0.18 4.58
N GLU A 152 -24.50 -1.34 3.93
CA GLU A 152 -24.50 -1.48 2.47
C GLU A 152 -25.67 -0.63 1.94
N THR A 153 -25.36 0.50 1.30
CA THR A 153 -26.38 1.31 0.64
C THR A 153 -26.86 0.53 -0.59
N ALA A 154 -27.99 -0.11 -0.43
CA ALA A 154 -28.72 -0.81 -1.49
C ALA A 154 -29.16 0.14 -2.62
#